data_a7c0ee08da746df3607d03df2b26dbda
#
_entry.id   a7c0ee08da746df3607d03df2b26dbda
#
_cell.length_a   1.000
_cell.length_b   1.000
_cell.length_c   1.000
_cell.angle_alpha   90.00
_cell.angle_beta   90.00
_cell.angle_gamma   90.00
#
_symmetry.space_group_name_H-M   'P 1'
#
loop_
_entity.id
_entity.type
_entity.pdbx_description
1 polymer ?
#
loop_
_entity_poly.entity_id
_entity_poly.type
_entity_poly.pdbx_seq_one_letter_code
_entity_poly.pdbx_strand_id
1 'polypeptide(L)'
;MVLEANLIKRHHPPYNILLRDDKSYPYLFIETGHGTPRMSLHRGAQKGKGHYFGPYPAVTALRESMVLLQKAFRLRTCEDHTFHHRSRACLQFQIRRCSGPCVGHISGEDYARDVADTIRFLEGKSDEAIRSLGERMQAAAEQLDFEEAARRRDQIAAL
;
A
#
# COMPACT_ATOMS: atom_id res chain seq x y z
N MET A 1 14.55 5.09 19.86
CA MET A 1 15.07 4.05 18.92
C MET A 1 15.36 4.61 17.52
N VAL A 2 14.44 5.22 16.76
CA VAL A 2 14.76 5.71 15.39
C VAL A 2 15.80 6.83 15.40
N LEU A 3 15.64 7.81 16.28
CA LEU A 3 16.60 8.92 16.42
C LEU A 3 17.98 8.44 16.85
N GLU A 4 18.04 7.56 17.83
CA GLU A 4 19.28 6.93 18.31
C GLU A 4 20.01 6.20 17.19
N ALA A 5 19.31 5.34 16.42
CA ALA A 5 19.91 4.62 15.31
C ALA A 5 20.43 5.56 14.21
N ASN A 6 19.72 6.65 13.93
CA ASN A 6 20.16 7.66 12.97
C ASN A 6 21.41 8.41 13.46
N LEU A 7 21.47 8.76 14.75
CA LEU A 7 22.65 9.39 15.35
C LEU A 7 23.85 8.44 15.36
N ILE A 8 23.67 7.17 15.70
CA ILE A 8 24.73 6.16 15.66
C ILE A 8 25.28 5.98 14.24
N LYS A 9 24.40 5.92 13.23
CA LYS A 9 24.80 5.83 11.81
C LYS A 9 25.53 7.09 11.33
N ARG A 10 25.14 8.27 11.83
CA ARG A 10 25.76 9.54 11.44
C ARG A 10 27.13 9.76 12.11
N HIS A 11 27.26 9.39 13.37
CA HIS A 11 28.44 9.71 14.17
C HIS A 11 29.41 8.54 14.37
N HIS A 12 29.03 7.30 13.99
CA HIS A 12 29.84 6.08 14.09
C HIS A 12 30.59 5.93 15.39
N PRO A 13 29.93 6.02 16.59
CA PRO A 13 30.62 5.98 17.87
C PRO A 13 31.42 4.68 18.03
N PRO A 14 32.70 4.74 18.49
CA PRO A 14 33.64 3.61 18.42
C PRO A 14 33.22 2.40 19.23
N TYR A 15 32.51 2.60 20.33
CA TYR A 15 32.12 1.54 21.27
C TYR A 15 30.73 0.97 21.09
N ASN A 16 29.96 1.47 20.12
CA ASN A 16 28.62 0.95 19.83
C ASN A 16 28.68 -0.12 18.76
N ILE A 17 28.63 -1.39 19.15
CA ILE A 17 28.62 -2.54 18.24
C ILE A 17 27.22 -2.82 17.68
N LEU A 18 26.18 -2.59 18.51
CA LEU A 18 24.78 -2.71 18.12
C LEU A 18 24.37 -1.48 17.30
N LEU A 19 23.53 -1.66 16.29
CA LEU A 19 23.03 -0.60 15.41
C LEU A 19 24.06 0.00 14.42
N ARG A 20 25.27 -0.53 14.34
CA ARG A 20 26.23 -0.22 13.26
C ARG A 20 25.87 -0.81 11.91
N ASP A 21 24.91 -1.73 11.91
CA ASP A 21 24.47 -2.38 10.67
C ASP A 21 23.91 -1.32 9.69
N ASP A 22 24.43 -1.32 8.46
CA ASP A 22 23.99 -0.43 7.36
C ASP A 22 22.58 -0.68 6.88
N LYS A 23 21.87 -1.64 7.49
CA LYS A 23 20.48 -1.92 7.19
C LYS A 23 19.61 -0.73 7.57
N SER A 24 19.19 0.01 6.56
CA SER A 24 18.20 1.07 6.74
C SER A 24 16.86 0.49 7.20
N TYR A 25 16.12 1.25 8.01
CA TYR A 25 14.75 0.90 8.35
C TYR A 25 13.90 0.74 7.09
N PRO A 26 12.99 -0.23 7.07
CA PRO A 26 12.07 -0.40 5.94
C PRO A 26 11.01 0.70 5.90
N TYR A 27 10.62 1.05 4.70
CA TYR A 27 9.52 1.95 4.37
C TYR A 27 8.46 1.20 3.58
N LEU A 28 7.20 1.56 3.76
CA LEU A 28 6.16 1.26 2.79
C LEU A 28 6.31 2.27 1.64
N PHE A 29 6.41 1.77 0.43
CA PHE A 29 6.56 2.60 -0.76
C PHE A 29 5.39 2.37 -1.72
N ILE A 30 4.76 3.46 -2.13
CA ILE A 30 3.74 3.48 -3.19
C ILE A 30 4.33 4.28 -4.35
N GLU A 31 4.63 3.61 -5.46
CA GLU A 31 5.16 4.22 -6.66
C GLU A 31 4.09 5.05 -7.36
N THR A 32 4.43 6.28 -7.81
CA THR A 32 3.49 7.16 -8.54
C THR A 32 3.83 7.36 -10.00
N GLY A 33 4.95 6.81 -10.45
CA GLY A 33 5.41 6.93 -11.85
C GLY A 33 4.78 5.95 -12.84
N HIS A 34 3.94 5.02 -12.37
CA HIS A 34 3.30 3.98 -13.17
C HIS A 34 1.79 4.18 -13.21
N GLY A 35 1.13 3.93 -14.36
CA GLY A 35 -0.33 4.05 -14.49
C GLY A 35 -1.15 3.15 -13.55
N THR A 36 -0.53 2.08 -13.05
CA THR A 36 -1.05 1.20 -11.99
C THR A 36 -0.02 1.06 -10.88
N PRO A 37 0.04 2.02 -9.94
CA PRO A 37 0.97 2.01 -8.81
C PRO A 37 0.97 0.70 -8.03
N ARG A 38 2.14 0.29 -7.53
CA ARG A 38 2.25 -0.86 -6.64
C ARG A 38 2.64 -0.44 -5.23
N MET A 39 2.17 -1.21 -4.27
CA MET A 39 2.62 -1.12 -2.88
C MET A 39 3.77 -2.11 -2.65
N SER A 40 4.90 -1.62 -2.15
CA SER A 40 6.10 -2.43 -1.93
C SER A 40 6.84 -2.04 -0.66
N LEU A 41 7.69 -2.96 -0.18
CA LEU A 41 8.64 -2.68 0.88
C LEU A 41 9.92 -2.10 0.27
N HIS A 42 10.36 -0.95 0.76
CA HIS A 42 11.59 -0.30 0.32
C HIS A 42 12.59 -0.18 1.47
N ARG A 43 13.89 -0.35 1.16
CA ARG A 43 15.00 -0.09 2.07
C ARG A 43 16.08 0.70 1.35
N GLY A 44 16.79 1.54 2.08
CA GLY A 44 17.89 2.34 1.54
C GLY A 44 17.46 3.73 1.10
N ALA A 45 18.19 4.31 0.14
CA ALA A 45 17.96 5.67 -0.31
C ALA A 45 16.60 5.82 -1.03
N GLN A 46 15.85 6.85 -0.68
CA GLN A 46 14.55 7.17 -1.27
C GLN A 46 14.74 7.87 -2.63
N LYS A 47 15.07 7.08 -3.66
CA LYS A 47 15.32 7.58 -5.03
C LYS A 47 14.14 7.43 -5.97
N GLY A 48 13.15 6.60 -5.63
CA GLY A 48 11.98 6.34 -6.46
C GLY A 48 10.99 7.51 -6.43
N LYS A 49 10.29 7.73 -7.54
CA LYS A 49 9.17 8.69 -7.57
C LYS A 49 7.95 8.04 -6.91
N GLY A 50 7.54 8.55 -5.76
CA GLY A 50 6.40 8.03 -5.02
C GLY A 50 6.37 8.45 -3.56
N HIS A 51 5.43 7.89 -2.81
CA HIS A 51 5.22 8.15 -1.40
C HIS A 51 5.94 7.11 -0.54
N TYR A 52 6.74 7.58 0.40
CA TYR A 52 7.44 6.76 1.39
C TYR A 52 6.80 6.96 2.76
N PHE A 53 6.29 5.90 3.34
CA PHE A 53 5.68 5.91 4.68
C PHE A 53 6.57 5.14 5.66
N GLY A 54 6.81 5.69 6.82
CA GLY A 54 7.72 5.14 7.83
C GLY A 54 8.76 6.15 8.28
N PRO A 55 9.88 5.76 8.87
CA PRO A 55 10.45 4.40 8.93
C PRO A 55 9.75 3.47 9.92
N TYR A 56 9.67 2.19 9.59
CA TYR A 56 9.11 1.16 10.47
C TYR A 56 10.24 0.46 11.26
N PRO A 57 10.07 0.24 12.57
CA PRO A 57 11.12 -0.39 13.39
C PRO A 57 11.32 -1.88 13.09
N ALA A 58 10.28 -2.58 12.61
CA ALA A 58 10.32 -4.00 12.31
C ALA A 58 9.70 -4.33 10.95
N VAL A 59 10.36 -5.20 10.20
CA VAL A 59 9.88 -5.68 8.88
C VAL A 59 8.62 -6.52 9.02
N THR A 60 8.50 -7.28 10.09
CA THR A 60 7.31 -8.10 10.40
C THR A 60 6.08 -7.22 10.56
N ALA A 61 6.15 -6.18 11.38
CA ALA A 61 5.06 -5.23 11.58
C ALA A 61 4.68 -4.53 10.26
N LEU A 62 5.66 -4.16 9.43
CA LEU A 62 5.39 -3.57 8.12
C LEU A 62 4.68 -4.55 7.19
N ARG A 63 5.08 -5.83 7.15
CA ARG A 63 4.41 -6.85 6.33
C ARG A 63 2.97 -7.10 6.79
N GLU A 64 2.73 -7.13 8.10
CA GLU A 64 1.39 -7.25 8.66
C GLU A 64 0.51 -6.06 8.27
N SER A 65 1.04 -4.83 8.39
CA SER A 65 0.36 -3.61 7.91
C SER A 65 0.05 -3.67 6.41
N MET A 66 1.00 -4.15 5.59
CA MET A 66 0.76 -4.33 4.14
C MET A 66 -0.37 -5.32 3.87
N VAL A 67 -0.47 -6.41 4.63
CA VAL A 67 -1.57 -7.38 4.49
C VAL A 67 -2.92 -6.74 4.84
N LEU A 68 -2.98 -5.91 5.88
CA LEU A 68 -4.20 -5.17 6.23
C LEU A 68 -4.59 -4.17 5.14
N LEU A 69 -3.63 -3.39 4.65
CA LEU A 69 -3.85 -2.44 3.56
C LEU A 69 -4.30 -3.15 2.26
N GLN A 70 -3.76 -4.34 1.97
CA GLN A 70 -4.22 -5.13 0.82
C GLN A 70 -5.67 -5.63 0.98
N LYS A 71 -6.10 -5.95 2.19
CA LYS A 71 -7.51 -6.31 2.44
C LYS A 71 -8.43 -5.12 2.24
N ALA A 72 -8.03 -3.94 2.73
CA ALA A 72 -8.82 -2.73 2.65
C ALA A 72 -8.84 -2.12 1.24
N PHE A 73 -7.69 -1.87 0.64
CA PHE A 73 -7.57 -1.10 -0.61
C PHE A 73 -7.28 -1.95 -1.86
N ARG A 74 -6.91 -3.22 -1.69
CA ARG A 74 -6.67 -4.20 -2.76
C ARG A 74 -5.64 -3.76 -3.81
N LEU A 75 -4.63 -2.98 -3.40
CA LEU A 75 -3.57 -2.58 -4.29
C LEU A 75 -2.67 -3.75 -4.68
N ARG A 76 -2.15 -3.72 -5.90
CA ARG A 76 -1.18 -4.72 -6.36
C ARG A 76 0.15 -4.60 -5.62
N THR A 77 0.80 -5.73 -5.43
CA THR A 77 2.17 -5.83 -4.87
C THR A 77 3.13 -6.54 -5.82
N CYS A 78 2.61 -7.07 -6.92
CA CYS A 78 3.44 -7.75 -7.93
C CYS A 78 4.36 -6.79 -8.66
N GLU A 79 5.51 -7.30 -9.11
CA GLU A 79 6.46 -6.57 -9.93
C GLU A 79 5.91 -6.32 -11.34
N ASP A 80 6.42 -5.28 -12.01
CA ASP A 80 5.93 -4.84 -13.31
C ASP A 80 6.13 -5.92 -14.39
N HIS A 81 7.24 -6.65 -14.36
CA HIS A 81 7.42 -7.79 -15.23
C HIS A 81 6.27 -8.80 -15.09
N THR A 82 5.93 -9.19 -13.86
CA THR A 82 4.81 -10.09 -13.61
C THR A 82 3.47 -9.49 -14.00
N PHE A 83 3.28 -8.20 -13.80
CA PHE A 83 2.06 -7.47 -14.15
C PHE A 83 1.79 -7.50 -15.65
N HIS A 84 2.78 -7.20 -16.47
CA HIS A 84 2.62 -7.11 -17.94
C HIS A 84 2.47 -8.48 -18.63
N HIS A 85 2.95 -9.56 -18.02
CA HIS A 85 2.91 -10.90 -18.60
C HIS A 85 1.73 -11.75 -18.11
N ARG A 86 0.77 -11.16 -17.38
CA ARG A 86 -0.40 -11.88 -16.87
C ARG A 86 -1.50 -11.97 -17.92
N SER A 87 -1.94 -13.21 -18.20
CA SER A 87 -3.11 -13.52 -19.03
C SER A 87 -4.37 -13.88 -18.22
N ARG A 88 -4.19 -14.17 -16.92
CA ARG A 88 -5.29 -14.53 -16.00
C ARG A 88 -5.05 -13.95 -14.60
N ALA A 89 -6.14 -13.73 -13.86
CA ALA A 89 -6.09 -13.26 -12.48
C ALA A 89 -5.28 -14.22 -11.57
N CYS A 90 -4.47 -13.64 -10.70
CA CYS A 90 -3.61 -14.40 -9.79
C CYS A 90 -4.34 -14.74 -8.47
N LEU A 91 -3.69 -15.55 -7.63
CA LEU A 91 -4.22 -15.91 -6.31
C LEU A 91 -4.58 -14.69 -5.45
N GLN A 92 -3.81 -13.59 -5.53
CA GLN A 92 -4.10 -12.37 -4.75
C GLN A 92 -5.47 -11.77 -5.12
N PHE A 93 -5.87 -11.86 -6.38
CA PHE A 93 -7.22 -11.47 -6.80
C PHE A 93 -8.27 -12.42 -6.23
N GLN A 94 -8.05 -13.73 -6.32
CA GLN A 94 -8.99 -14.75 -5.84
C GLN A 94 -9.25 -14.64 -4.33
N ILE A 95 -8.20 -14.36 -3.54
CA ILE A 95 -8.31 -14.14 -2.09
C ILE A 95 -8.66 -12.67 -1.71
N ARG A 96 -9.12 -11.88 -2.69
CA ARG A 96 -9.58 -10.48 -2.54
C ARG A 96 -8.54 -9.52 -1.94
N ARG A 97 -7.25 -9.75 -2.20
CA ARG A 97 -6.14 -8.86 -1.78
C ARG A 97 -5.58 -7.99 -2.91
N CYS A 98 -6.12 -8.13 -4.12
CA CYS A 98 -5.78 -7.32 -5.28
C CYS A 98 -7.02 -7.13 -6.13
N SER A 99 -7.21 -5.95 -6.71
CA SER A 99 -8.33 -5.65 -7.60
C SER A 99 -8.18 -6.18 -9.03
N GLY A 100 -7.01 -6.77 -9.37
CA GLY A 100 -6.76 -7.40 -10.66
C GLY A 100 -6.57 -6.45 -11.84
N PRO A 101 -5.85 -5.33 -11.69
CA PRO A 101 -5.65 -4.36 -12.78
C PRO A 101 -4.87 -4.94 -13.97
N CYS A 102 -4.06 -5.99 -13.76
CA CYS A 102 -3.30 -6.64 -14.81
C CYS A 102 -4.14 -7.38 -15.86
N VAL A 103 -5.39 -7.70 -15.55
CA VAL A 103 -6.34 -8.40 -16.43
C VAL A 103 -7.65 -7.62 -16.63
N GLY A 104 -7.66 -6.33 -16.29
CA GLY A 104 -8.77 -5.43 -16.54
C GLY A 104 -10.01 -5.61 -15.65
N HIS A 105 -9.87 -6.24 -14.47
CA HIS A 105 -10.98 -6.38 -13.51
C HIS A 105 -11.34 -5.08 -12.79
N ILE A 106 -10.53 -4.05 -12.92
CA ILE A 106 -10.79 -2.71 -12.41
C ILE A 106 -10.38 -1.68 -13.48
N SER A 107 -11.10 -0.57 -13.57
CA SER A 107 -10.74 0.54 -14.44
C SER A 107 -9.48 1.25 -13.92
N GLY A 108 -8.72 1.91 -14.80
CA GLY A 108 -7.55 2.71 -14.40
C GLY A 108 -7.94 3.85 -13.44
N GLU A 109 -9.12 4.46 -13.65
CA GLU A 109 -9.63 5.55 -12.81
C GLU A 109 -9.99 5.06 -11.40
N ASP A 110 -10.72 3.94 -11.30
CA ASP A 110 -11.08 3.37 -10.01
C ASP A 110 -9.85 2.89 -9.23
N TYR A 111 -8.87 2.31 -9.95
CA TYR A 111 -7.61 1.94 -9.33
C TYR A 111 -6.84 3.15 -8.81
N ALA A 112 -6.81 4.25 -9.56
CA ALA A 112 -6.17 5.50 -9.13
C ALA A 112 -6.86 6.09 -7.89
N ARG A 113 -8.19 5.98 -7.79
CA ARG A 113 -8.95 6.38 -6.59
C ARG A 113 -8.58 5.51 -5.38
N ASP A 114 -8.48 4.18 -5.56
CA ASP A 114 -8.07 3.26 -4.49
C ASP A 114 -6.63 3.57 -4.00
N VAL A 115 -5.73 3.94 -4.91
CA VAL A 115 -4.37 4.41 -4.58
C VAL A 115 -4.42 5.71 -3.77
N ALA A 116 -5.22 6.70 -4.20
CA ALA A 116 -5.36 7.98 -3.51
C ALA A 116 -5.93 7.81 -2.09
N ASP A 117 -6.94 6.95 -1.93
CA ASP A 117 -7.53 6.64 -0.62
C ASP A 117 -6.52 5.93 0.29
N THR A 118 -5.68 5.05 -0.27
CA THR A 118 -4.58 4.41 0.49
C THR A 118 -3.56 5.44 0.98
N ILE A 119 -3.18 6.39 0.14
CA ILE A 119 -2.24 7.46 0.50
C ILE A 119 -2.84 8.35 1.60
N ARG A 120 -4.11 8.79 1.46
CA ARG A 120 -4.80 9.56 2.50
C ARG A 120 -4.84 8.84 3.84
N PHE A 121 -5.18 7.56 3.82
CA PHE A 121 -5.20 6.74 5.03
C PHE A 121 -3.81 6.68 5.70
N LEU A 122 -2.75 6.46 4.93
CA LEU A 122 -1.37 6.39 5.43
C LEU A 122 -0.83 7.76 5.89
N GLU A 123 -1.38 8.87 5.39
CA GLU A 123 -1.11 10.23 5.87
C GLU A 123 -1.87 10.58 7.17
N GLY A 124 -2.66 9.64 7.71
CA GLY A 124 -3.47 9.86 8.91
C GLY A 124 -4.83 10.50 8.66
N LYS A 125 -5.23 10.64 7.39
CA LYS A 125 -6.54 11.17 6.97
C LYS A 125 -7.56 10.03 6.78
N SER A 126 -7.68 9.17 7.79
CA SER A 126 -8.54 7.98 7.72
C SER A 126 -10.01 8.34 7.47
N ASP A 127 -10.52 9.41 8.09
CA ASP A 127 -11.89 9.85 7.92
C ASP A 127 -12.22 10.27 6.48
N GLU A 128 -11.26 10.89 5.79
CA GLU A 128 -11.42 11.24 4.38
C GLU A 128 -11.44 10.00 3.48
N ALA A 129 -10.58 9.02 3.75
CA ALA A 129 -10.56 7.77 3.01
C ALA A 129 -11.85 6.96 3.22
N ILE A 130 -12.34 6.85 4.46
CA ILE A 130 -13.60 6.19 4.80
C ILE A 130 -14.79 6.89 4.13
N ARG A 131 -14.81 8.22 4.12
CA ARG A 131 -15.85 9.01 3.45
C ARG A 131 -15.89 8.75 1.96
N SER A 132 -14.73 8.79 1.28
CA SER A 132 -14.60 8.48 -0.16
C SER A 132 -15.13 7.08 -0.50
N LEU A 133 -14.79 6.08 0.30
CA LEU A 133 -15.31 4.72 0.15
C LEU A 133 -16.81 4.64 0.39
N GLY A 134 -17.35 5.40 1.37
CA GLY A 134 -18.77 5.49 1.67
C GLY A 134 -19.59 6.11 0.53
N GLU A 135 -19.10 7.19 -0.06
CA GLU A 135 -19.73 7.83 -1.22
C GLU A 135 -19.79 6.88 -2.43
N ARG A 136 -18.70 6.15 -2.69
CA ARG A 136 -18.66 5.15 -3.78
C ARG A 136 -19.56 3.96 -3.50
N MET A 137 -19.68 3.53 -2.25
CA MET A 137 -20.64 2.49 -1.83
C MET A 137 -22.07 2.93 -2.11
N GLN A 138 -22.42 4.15 -1.73
CA GLN A 138 -23.76 4.70 -1.95
C GLN A 138 -24.06 4.84 -3.43
N ALA A 139 -23.13 5.37 -4.23
CA ALA A 139 -23.31 5.49 -5.68
C ALA A 139 -23.51 4.13 -6.37
N ALA A 140 -22.79 3.10 -5.95
CA ALA A 140 -22.99 1.74 -6.46
C ALA A 140 -24.37 1.18 -6.09
N ALA A 141 -24.84 1.42 -4.87
CA ALA A 141 -26.17 0.99 -4.40
C ALA A 141 -27.29 1.70 -5.19
N GLU A 142 -27.14 2.98 -5.50
CA GLU A 142 -28.10 3.74 -6.33
C GLU A 142 -28.17 3.22 -7.77
N GLN A 143 -27.05 2.69 -8.29
CA GLN A 143 -26.99 2.03 -9.60
C GLN A 143 -27.42 0.55 -9.56
N LEU A 144 -27.90 0.07 -8.40
CA LEU A 144 -28.26 -1.32 -8.14
C LEU A 144 -27.10 -2.33 -8.31
N ASP A 145 -25.84 -1.85 -8.30
CA ASP A 145 -24.66 -2.70 -8.26
C ASP A 145 -24.33 -3.08 -6.81
N PHE A 146 -25.13 -4.03 -6.30
CA PHE A 146 -25.01 -4.48 -4.92
C PHE A 146 -23.71 -5.24 -4.63
N GLU A 147 -23.08 -5.83 -5.64
CA GLU A 147 -21.80 -6.51 -5.48
C GLU A 147 -20.68 -5.51 -5.25
N GLU A 148 -20.65 -4.40 -6.00
CA GLU A 148 -19.69 -3.33 -5.79
C GLU A 148 -19.94 -2.62 -4.44
N ALA A 149 -21.20 -2.33 -4.11
CA ALA A 149 -21.56 -1.74 -2.83
C ALA A 149 -21.11 -2.63 -1.65
N ALA A 150 -21.33 -3.94 -1.71
CA ALA A 150 -20.87 -4.89 -0.70
C ALA A 150 -19.33 -4.93 -0.61
N ARG A 151 -18.64 -4.85 -1.75
CA ARG A 151 -17.17 -4.76 -1.77
C ARG A 151 -16.66 -3.52 -1.04
N ARG A 152 -17.27 -2.36 -1.23
CA ARG A 152 -16.90 -1.10 -0.55
C ARG A 152 -17.21 -1.14 0.94
N ARG A 153 -18.36 -1.70 1.33
CA ARG A 153 -18.71 -1.95 2.74
C ARG A 153 -17.63 -2.80 3.42
N ASP A 154 -17.22 -3.90 2.79
CA ASP A 154 -16.21 -4.81 3.35
C ASP A 154 -14.82 -4.15 3.44
N GLN A 155 -14.50 -3.20 2.53
CA GLN A 155 -13.30 -2.38 2.62
C GLN A 155 -13.33 -1.43 3.82
N ILE A 156 -14.45 -0.74 4.04
CA ILE A 156 -14.64 0.14 5.20
C ILE A 156 -14.54 -0.65 6.50
N ALA A 157 -15.13 -1.83 6.56
CA ALA A 157 -15.07 -2.69 7.75
C ALA A 157 -13.66 -3.25 8.05
N ALA A 158 -12.74 -3.18 7.09
CA ALA A 158 -11.35 -3.62 7.26
C ALA A 158 -10.39 -2.51 7.71
N LEU A 159 -10.86 -1.24 7.75
CA LEU A 159 -10.13 -0.06 8.20
C LEU A 159 -10.38 0.25 9.68
#